data_5cd570e921b3c747775d67c24ac7b322
#
_entry.id   5cd570e921b3c747775d67c24ac7b322
#
_cell.length_a   1.000
_cell.length_b   1.000
_cell.length_c   1.000
_cell.angle_alpha   90.00
_cell.angle_beta   90.00
_cell.angle_gamma   90.00
#
_symmetry.space_group_name_H-M   'P 1'
#
loop_
_entity.id
_entity.type
_entity.pdbx_description
1 polymer ?
#
loop_
_entity_poly.entity_id
_entity_poly.type
_entity_poly.pdbx_seq_one_letter_code
_entity_poly.pdbx_strand_id
1 'polypeptide(L)'
;TRRSSDLKQFTDLLLAWDKDQNDRVMPWKGEKNPYKIWLSEIILQQTRVEQGWAYYEKFIYHFPTIVDLAKAKEEKVFKLWEGLGYYNRCRNLLYTAKWIVQHFKGVFPSTYEDLIALKGIGPYTASAITSFAFNLPHAVVDGNVYRVLARFYGIETPTDSKEGLLQFNELAHHNLSKKYPGQYNQAIMDFGATICKPALPNCNDCVLQNKCVAFSLNKVNQLPVKIKSIQKTLNK
;
A
#
# COMPACT_ATOMS: atom_id res chain seq x y z
N THR A 1 3.73 -7.44 25.53
CA THR A 1 2.47 -6.93 24.92
C THR A 1 2.25 -5.49 25.33
N ARG A 2 2.32 -4.54 24.36
CA ARG A 2 1.95 -3.14 24.65
C ARG A 2 0.46 -3.06 24.96
N ARG A 3 0.09 -2.13 25.87
CA ARG A 3 -1.31 -1.94 26.31
C ARG A 3 -2.15 -1.35 25.16
N SER A 4 -3.46 -1.59 25.17
CA SER A 4 -4.42 -1.04 24.19
C SER A 4 -4.34 0.51 24.06
N SER A 5 -3.95 1.20 25.14
CA SER A 5 -3.67 2.64 25.14
C SER A 5 -2.55 3.06 24.18
N ASP A 6 -1.50 2.23 24.05
CA ASP A 6 -0.34 2.56 23.19
C ASP A 6 -0.68 2.42 21.70
N LEU A 7 -1.53 1.44 21.36
CA LEU A 7 -2.04 1.23 19.99
C LEU A 7 -2.90 2.41 19.54
N LYS A 8 -3.84 2.82 20.38
CA LYS A 8 -4.69 3.99 20.11
C LYS A 8 -3.86 5.25 19.91
N GLN A 9 -2.85 5.46 20.75
CA GLN A 9 -1.99 6.63 20.66
C GLN A 9 -1.13 6.63 19.37
N PHE A 10 -0.64 5.46 18.90
CA PHE A 10 0.06 5.37 17.62
C PHE A 10 -0.82 5.84 16.47
N THR A 11 -2.04 5.34 16.40
CA THR A 11 -3.03 5.68 15.36
C THR A 11 -3.40 7.16 15.41
N ASP A 12 -3.66 7.70 16.60
CA ASP A 12 -4.03 9.11 16.79
C ASP A 12 -2.89 10.07 16.36
N LEU A 13 -1.65 9.78 16.74
CA LEU A 13 -0.47 10.57 16.33
C LEU A 13 -0.25 10.53 14.83
N LEU A 14 -0.42 9.36 14.21
CA LEU A 14 -0.25 9.21 12.77
C LEU A 14 -1.32 9.96 11.97
N LEU A 15 -2.58 9.90 12.40
CA LEU A 15 -3.68 10.62 11.76
C LEU A 15 -3.57 12.14 11.96
N ALA A 16 -3.09 12.58 13.13
CA ALA A 16 -2.80 14.00 13.35
C ALA A 16 -1.67 14.50 12.44
N TRP A 17 -0.58 13.73 12.33
CA TRP A 17 0.50 14.05 11.39
C TRP A 17 0.00 14.11 9.92
N ASP A 18 -0.82 13.14 9.50
CA ASP A 18 -1.37 13.12 8.14
C ASP A 18 -2.19 14.38 7.84
N LYS A 19 -2.98 14.83 8.80
CA LYS A 19 -3.81 16.01 8.68
C LYS A 19 -3.00 17.33 8.64
N ASP A 20 -1.99 17.45 9.51
CA ASP A 20 -1.37 18.73 9.81
C ASP A 20 -0.02 18.93 9.09
N GLN A 21 0.65 17.86 8.67
CA GLN A 21 2.03 17.89 8.18
C GLN A 21 2.27 17.09 6.89
N ASN A 22 1.33 16.26 6.44
CA ASN A 22 1.51 15.45 5.24
C ASN A 22 1.16 16.24 3.98
N ASP A 23 2.17 16.79 3.36
CA ASP A 23 2.09 17.55 2.10
C ASP A 23 2.26 16.71 0.83
N ARG A 24 2.39 15.39 0.97
CA ARG A 24 2.60 14.50 -0.16
C ARG A 24 1.42 14.51 -1.12
N VAL A 25 1.68 14.89 -2.37
CA VAL A 25 0.69 14.94 -3.46
C VAL A 25 0.87 13.74 -4.39
N MET A 26 -0.24 13.13 -4.77
CA MET A 26 -0.31 12.06 -5.78
C MET A 26 -1.69 12.11 -6.45
N PRO A 27 -1.81 11.83 -7.77
CA PRO A 27 -3.09 11.98 -8.50
C PRO A 27 -4.19 11.03 -8.02
N TRP A 28 -3.84 9.97 -7.33
CA TRP A 28 -4.78 8.99 -6.75
C TRP A 28 -5.02 9.18 -5.25
N LYS A 29 -4.30 10.09 -4.58
CA LYS A 29 -4.50 10.35 -3.15
C LYS A 29 -5.88 10.96 -2.91
N GLY A 30 -6.66 10.35 -2.02
CA GLY A 30 -8.04 10.78 -1.74
C GLY A 30 -9.08 10.31 -2.76
N GLU A 31 -8.69 9.61 -3.82
CA GLU A 31 -9.62 9.04 -4.80
C GLU A 31 -10.58 8.02 -4.11
N LYS A 32 -11.84 8.00 -4.56
CA LYS A 32 -12.88 7.09 -4.05
C LYS A 32 -13.44 6.17 -5.12
N ASN A 33 -13.11 6.41 -6.39
CA ASN A 33 -13.52 5.53 -7.47
C ASN A 33 -12.68 4.24 -7.43
N PRO A 34 -13.28 3.05 -7.21
CA PRO A 34 -12.54 1.79 -7.05
C PRO A 34 -11.76 1.38 -8.32
N TYR A 35 -12.26 1.73 -9.52
CA TYR A 35 -11.54 1.50 -10.76
C TYR A 35 -10.23 2.31 -10.82
N LYS A 36 -10.30 3.58 -10.45
CA LYS A 36 -9.12 4.47 -10.46
C LYS A 36 -8.09 4.07 -9.40
N ILE A 37 -8.56 3.68 -8.21
CA ILE A 37 -7.69 3.13 -7.15
C ILE A 37 -7.03 1.83 -7.63
N TRP A 38 -7.81 0.89 -8.17
CA TRP A 38 -7.26 -0.36 -8.69
C TRP A 38 -6.22 -0.11 -9.78
N LEU A 39 -6.49 0.81 -10.71
CA LEU A 39 -5.55 1.16 -11.79
C LEU A 39 -4.23 1.69 -11.23
N SER A 40 -4.26 2.61 -10.25
CA SER A 40 -3.05 3.12 -9.61
C SER A 40 -2.27 2.00 -8.91
N GLU A 41 -2.94 1.13 -8.18
CA GLU A 41 -2.30 0.00 -7.47
C GLU A 41 -1.60 -0.97 -8.43
N ILE A 42 -2.21 -1.29 -9.58
CA ILE A 42 -1.60 -2.16 -10.58
C ILE A 42 -0.41 -1.48 -11.29
N ILE A 43 -0.51 -0.20 -11.62
CA ILE A 43 0.58 0.55 -12.24
C ILE A 43 1.79 0.65 -11.29
N LEU A 44 1.55 0.87 -10.00
CA LEU A 44 2.59 1.08 -8.99
C LEU A 44 3.27 -0.21 -8.51
N GLN A 45 2.75 -1.39 -8.86
CA GLN A 45 3.45 -2.64 -8.56
C GLN A 45 4.87 -2.62 -9.15
N GLN A 46 5.90 -2.57 -8.29
CA GLN A 46 7.32 -2.49 -8.69
C GLN A 46 7.67 -1.29 -9.61
N THR A 47 6.88 -0.22 -9.56
CA THR A 47 7.10 1.01 -10.31
C THR A 47 7.19 2.18 -9.31
N ARG A 48 8.12 3.10 -9.51
CA ARG A 48 8.24 4.30 -8.69
C ARG A 48 7.07 5.25 -8.96
N VAL A 49 6.66 6.01 -7.94
CA VAL A 49 5.53 6.95 -8.02
C VAL A 49 5.70 7.94 -9.19
N GLU A 50 6.89 8.53 -9.34
CA GLU A 50 7.19 9.52 -10.37
C GLU A 50 6.99 8.94 -11.79
N GLN A 51 7.42 7.69 -12.00
CA GLN A 51 7.21 6.99 -13.27
C GLN A 51 5.74 6.60 -13.46
N GLY A 52 5.09 6.08 -12.41
CA GLY A 52 3.70 5.63 -12.45
C GLY A 52 2.69 6.75 -12.70
N TRP A 53 3.01 7.98 -12.26
CA TRP A 53 2.16 9.17 -12.39
C TRP A 53 1.70 9.42 -13.83
N ALA A 54 2.66 9.57 -14.74
CA ALA A 54 2.36 9.84 -16.15
C ALA A 54 1.55 8.72 -16.82
N TYR A 55 1.79 7.45 -16.43
CA TYR A 55 1.02 6.32 -16.94
C TYR A 55 -0.40 6.31 -16.40
N TYR A 56 -0.59 6.61 -15.11
CA TYR A 56 -1.91 6.69 -14.51
C TYR A 56 -2.77 7.76 -15.22
N GLU A 57 -2.27 8.98 -15.38
CA GLU A 57 -2.98 10.06 -16.07
C GLU A 57 -3.31 9.69 -17.52
N LYS A 58 -2.35 9.10 -18.23
CA LYS A 58 -2.52 8.63 -19.61
C LYS A 58 -3.61 7.56 -19.72
N PHE A 59 -3.65 6.59 -18.76
CA PHE A 59 -4.68 5.56 -18.73
C PHE A 59 -6.05 6.14 -18.42
N ILE A 60 -6.18 7.01 -17.42
CA ILE A 60 -7.45 7.67 -17.07
C ILE A 60 -7.97 8.54 -18.22
N TYR A 61 -7.07 9.23 -18.94
CA TYR A 61 -7.45 10.01 -20.11
C TYR A 61 -8.04 9.14 -21.24
N HIS A 62 -7.42 7.99 -21.53
CA HIS A 62 -7.86 7.11 -22.61
C HIS A 62 -8.98 6.14 -22.22
N PHE A 63 -9.06 5.80 -20.94
CA PHE A 63 -10.01 4.83 -20.39
C PHE A 63 -10.57 5.38 -19.05
N PRO A 64 -11.44 6.40 -19.10
CA PRO A 64 -11.97 7.06 -17.90
C PRO A 64 -12.82 6.14 -17.03
N THR A 65 -13.38 5.07 -17.60
CA THR A 65 -14.16 4.06 -16.88
C THR A 65 -13.63 2.65 -17.14
N ILE A 66 -14.00 1.71 -16.28
CA ILE A 66 -13.67 0.29 -16.48
C ILE A 66 -14.29 -0.27 -17.76
N VAL A 67 -15.44 0.26 -18.19
CA VAL A 67 -16.11 -0.13 -19.41
C VAL A 67 -15.31 0.29 -20.65
N ASP A 68 -14.71 1.48 -20.60
CA ASP A 68 -13.84 1.97 -21.69
C ASP A 68 -12.59 1.10 -21.82
N LEU A 69 -11.98 0.73 -20.68
CA LEU A 69 -10.84 -0.17 -20.67
C LEU A 69 -11.20 -1.57 -21.19
N ALA A 70 -12.34 -2.12 -20.74
CA ALA A 70 -12.77 -3.46 -21.15
C ALA A 70 -13.08 -3.56 -22.66
N LYS A 71 -13.60 -2.47 -23.27
CA LYS A 71 -13.90 -2.38 -24.70
C LYS A 71 -12.69 -2.05 -25.58
N ALA A 72 -11.57 -1.66 -24.96
CA ALA A 72 -10.40 -1.24 -25.68
C ALA A 72 -9.76 -2.39 -26.44
N LYS A 73 -9.21 -2.07 -27.63
CA LYS A 73 -8.36 -3.01 -28.38
C LYS A 73 -7.09 -3.30 -27.59
N GLU A 74 -6.70 -4.56 -27.54
CA GLU A 74 -5.55 -5.02 -26.77
C GLU A 74 -4.27 -4.27 -27.16
N GLU A 75 -4.03 -4.10 -28.47
CA GLU A 75 -2.86 -3.38 -28.98
C GLU A 75 -2.77 -1.95 -28.44
N LYS A 76 -3.91 -1.24 -28.32
CA LYS A 76 -3.94 0.11 -27.76
C LYS A 76 -3.55 0.11 -26.28
N VAL A 77 -4.07 -0.84 -25.50
CA VAL A 77 -3.77 -0.94 -24.05
C VAL A 77 -2.28 -1.26 -23.83
N PHE A 78 -1.74 -2.22 -24.60
CA PHE A 78 -0.31 -2.58 -24.53
C PHE A 78 0.60 -1.45 -24.99
N LYS A 79 0.22 -0.69 -26.03
CA LYS A 79 0.99 0.47 -26.49
C LYS A 79 1.05 1.57 -25.43
N LEU A 80 -0.04 1.78 -24.68
CA LEU A 80 -0.07 2.74 -23.58
C LEU A 80 0.75 2.27 -22.36
N TRP A 81 0.93 0.94 -22.20
CA TRP A 81 1.72 0.31 -21.12
C TRP A 81 3.22 0.25 -21.43
N GLU A 82 3.62 0.47 -22.69
CA GLU A 82 5.01 0.36 -23.14
C GLU A 82 5.95 1.22 -22.27
N GLY A 83 7.04 0.60 -21.77
CA GLY A 83 8.00 1.23 -20.87
C GLY A 83 7.79 0.96 -19.37
N LEU A 84 6.60 0.48 -18.93
CA LEU A 84 6.37 0.08 -17.53
C LEU A 84 6.98 -1.28 -17.19
N GLY A 85 7.18 -2.15 -18.17
CA GLY A 85 7.60 -3.53 -17.95
C GLY A 85 6.54 -4.41 -17.30
N TYR A 86 6.94 -5.63 -16.91
CA TYR A 86 6.05 -6.60 -16.24
C TYR A 86 4.69 -6.75 -16.91
N TYR A 87 4.65 -7.03 -18.19
CA TYR A 87 3.47 -7.05 -19.06
C TYR A 87 2.33 -7.98 -18.61
N ASN A 88 2.63 -8.95 -17.75
CA ASN A 88 1.58 -9.77 -17.10
C ASN A 88 0.59 -8.92 -16.29
N ARG A 89 1.03 -7.78 -15.71
CA ARG A 89 0.13 -6.84 -15.04
C ARG A 89 -0.88 -6.24 -16.02
N CYS A 90 -0.41 -5.82 -17.18
CA CYS A 90 -1.26 -5.27 -18.25
C CYS A 90 -2.27 -6.31 -18.77
N ARG A 91 -1.83 -7.55 -18.99
CA ARG A 91 -2.74 -8.66 -19.38
C ARG A 91 -3.80 -8.91 -18.34
N ASN A 92 -3.41 -9.00 -17.07
CA ASN A 92 -4.34 -9.22 -15.97
C ASN A 92 -5.30 -8.04 -15.82
N LEU A 93 -4.81 -6.80 -15.95
CA LEU A 93 -5.62 -5.58 -15.92
C LEU A 93 -6.75 -5.65 -16.98
N LEU A 94 -6.41 -5.91 -18.24
CA LEU A 94 -7.38 -5.98 -19.32
C LEU A 94 -8.35 -7.17 -19.14
N TYR A 95 -7.83 -8.34 -18.76
CA TYR A 95 -8.66 -9.52 -18.47
C TYR A 95 -9.68 -9.22 -17.39
N THR A 96 -9.24 -8.65 -16.27
CA THR A 96 -10.09 -8.37 -15.10
C THR A 96 -11.09 -7.24 -15.39
N ALA A 97 -10.72 -6.23 -16.19
CA ALA A 97 -11.67 -5.23 -16.65
C ALA A 97 -12.83 -5.87 -17.46
N LYS A 98 -12.50 -6.75 -18.40
CA LYS A 98 -13.51 -7.50 -19.19
C LYS A 98 -14.39 -8.38 -18.28
N TRP A 99 -13.77 -9.07 -17.33
CA TRP A 99 -14.48 -9.92 -16.36
C TRP A 99 -15.49 -9.12 -15.53
N ILE A 100 -15.09 -7.98 -14.97
CA ILE A 100 -15.97 -7.12 -14.17
C ILE A 100 -17.13 -6.59 -15.02
N VAL A 101 -16.88 -6.17 -16.25
CA VAL A 101 -17.95 -5.70 -17.13
C VAL A 101 -18.95 -6.83 -17.44
N GLN A 102 -18.47 -8.03 -17.68
CA GLN A 102 -19.30 -9.19 -18.05
C GLN A 102 -20.12 -9.72 -16.85
N HIS A 103 -19.51 -9.85 -15.67
CA HIS A 103 -20.12 -10.53 -14.51
C HIS A 103 -20.74 -9.57 -13.48
N PHE A 104 -20.21 -8.34 -13.40
CA PHE A 104 -20.69 -7.32 -12.47
C PHE A 104 -21.29 -6.10 -13.19
N LYS A 105 -21.60 -6.22 -14.51
CA LYS A 105 -22.22 -5.16 -15.34
C LYS A 105 -21.43 -3.83 -15.30
N GLY A 106 -20.12 -3.90 -15.12
CA GLY A 106 -19.25 -2.73 -15.02
C GLY A 106 -19.23 -2.06 -13.64
N VAL A 107 -19.93 -2.60 -12.66
CA VAL A 107 -19.86 -2.16 -11.27
C VAL A 107 -18.67 -2.86 -10.60
N PHE A 108 -17.77 -2.10 -10.00
CA PHE A 108 -16.62 -2.68 -9.34
C PHE A 108 -17.02 -3.38 -8.03
N PRO A 109 -16.57 -4.63 -7.76
CA PRO A 109 -16.91 -5.33 -6.52
C PRO A 109 -16.46 -4.56 -5.29
N SER A 110 -17.25 -4.63 -4.20
CA SER A 110 -16.99 -3.90 -2.97
C SER A 110 -16.52 -4.77 -1.81
N THR A 111 -16.65 -6.10 -1.90
CA THR A 111 -16.20 -7.03 -0.85
C THR A 111 -14.75 -7.47 -1.07
N TYR A 112 -14.05 -7.79 0.01
CA TYR A 112 -12.69 -8.32 -0.06
C TYR A 112 -12.65 -9.65 -0.80
N GLU A 113 -13.62 -10.51 -0.54
CA GLU A 113 -13.76 -11.86 -1.08
C GLU A 113 -13.94 -11.83 -2.60
N ASP A 114 -14.81 -10.96 -3.11
CA ASP A 114 -15.03 -10.80 -4.54
C ASP A 114 -13.76 -10.23 -5.22
N LEU A 115 -13.08 -9.28 -4.58
CA LEU A 115 -11.88 -8.67 -5.12
C LEU A 115 -10.70 -9.64 -5.19
N ILE A 116 -10.46 -10.44 -4.14
CA ILE A 116 -9.33 -11.39 -4.12
C ILE A 116 -9.52 -12.53 -5.13
N ALA A 117 -10.75 -12.83 -5.53
CA ALA A 117 -11.06 -13.81 -6.56
C ALA A 117 -10.72 -13.32 -7.98
N LEU A 118 -10.49 -12.01 -8.17
CA LEU A 118 -10.18 -11.43 -9.48
C LEU A 118 -8.71 -11.64 -9.83
N LYS A 119 -8.47 -11.96 -11.11
CA LYS A 119 -7.12 -12.22 -11.61
C LYS A 119 -6.22 -10.98 -11.50
N GLY A 120 -5.06 -11.14 -10.84
CA GLY A 120 -4.10 -10.06 -10.64
C GLY A 120 -4.39 -9.13 -9.47
N ILE A 121 -5.43 -9.42 -8.68
CA ILE A 121 -5.71 -8.75 -7.42
C ILE A 121 -5.28 -9.69 -6.28
N GLY A 122 -4.23 -9.30 -5.57
CA GLY A 122 -3.77 -9.99 -4.37
C GLY A 122 -4.30 -9.36 -3.09
N PRO A 123 -3.97 -9.94 -1.91
CA PRO A 123 -4.44 -9.46 -0.60
C PRO A 123 -4.18 -7.97 -0.37
N TYR A 124 -3.00 -7.48 -0.75
CA TYR A 124 -2.66 -6.06 -0.66
C TYR A 124 -3.61 -5.18 -1.50
N THR A 125 -3.77 -5.49 -2.79
CA THR A 125 -4.61 -4.70 -3.70
C THR A 125 -6.08 -4.75 -3.28
N ALA A 126 -6.58 -5.91 -2.84
CA ALA A 126 -7.95 -6.04 -2.32
C ALA A 126 -8.16 -5.17 -1.06
N SER A 127 -7.21 -5.17 -0.11
CA SER A 127 -7.26 -4.31 1.08
C SER A 127 -7.19 -2.82 0.72
N ALA A 128 -6.37 -2.43 -0.26
CA ALA A 128 -6.28 -1.05 -0.73
C ALA A 128 -7.62 -0.59 -1.32
N ILE A 129 -8.20 -1.35 -2.26
CA ILE A 129 -9.49 -1.00 -2.87
C ILE A 129 -10.59 -0.91 -1.81
N THR A 130 -10.72 -1.92 -0.94
CA THR A 130 -11.77 -1.96 0.07
C THR A 130 -11.66 -0.83 1.08
N SER A 131 -10.44 -0.47 1.50
CA SER A 131 -10.25 0.60 2.48
C SER A 131 -10.35 1.99 1.88
N PHE A 132 -9.78 2.22 0.69
CA PHE A 132 -9.78 3.55 0.07
C PHE A 132 -11.12 3.92 -0.57
N ALA A 133 -11.73 2.99 -1.32
CA ALA A 133 -13.01 3.25 -2.00
C ALA A 133 -14.21 3.11 -1.07
N PHE A 134 -14.23 2.07 -0.25
CA PHE A 134 -15.42 1.65 0.49
C PHE A 134 -15.31 1.88 2.00
N ASN A 135 -14.18 2.39 2.47
CA ASN A 135 -13.91 2.64 3.90
C ASN A 135 -14.08 1.38 4.77
N LEU A 136 -13.81 0.19 4.22
CA LEU A 136 -13.86 -1.06 4.96
C LEU A 136 -12.57 -1.28 5.76
N PRO A 137 -12.64 -1.96 6.92
CA PRO A 137 -11.53 -2.05 7.87
C PRO A 137 -10.49 -3.11 7.48
N HIS A 138 -9.90 -2.98 6.29
CA HIS A 138 -8.81 -3.81 5.81
C HIS A 138 -7.49 -3.06 5.85
N ALA A 139 -6.51 -3.61 6.59
CA ALA A 139 -5.18 -3.03 6.68
C ALA A 139 -4.37 -3.30 5.41
N VAL A 140 -3.69 -2.27 4.93
CA VAL A 140 -2.73 -2.36 3.83
C VAL A 140 -1.33 -2.53 4.42
N VAL A 141 -0.58 -3.55 3.98
CA VAL A 141 0.76 -3.82 4.50
C VAL A 141 1.76 -3.90 3.34
N ASP A 142 2.41 -2.79 3.08
CA ASP A 142 3.50 -2.66 2.10
C ASP A 142 4.88 -2.56 2.78
N GLY A 143 5.93 -2.36 1.99
CA GLY A 143 7.28 -2.18 2.52
C GLY A 143 7.44 -0.97 3.45
N ASN A 144 6.63 0.08 3.29
CA ASN A 144 6.62 1.23 4.18
C ASN A 144 5.99 0.88 5.51
N VAL A 145 4.84 0.20 5.48
CA VAL A 145 4.12 -0.24 6.68
C VAL A 145 4.95 -1.22 7.49
N TYR A 146 5.56 -2.24 6.85
CA TYR A 146 6.50 -3.14 7.52
C TYR A 146 7.60 -2.38 8.26
N ARG A 147 8.19 -1.39 7.62
CA ARG A 147 9.28 -0.61 8.19
C ARG A 147 8.85 0.25 9.38
N VAL A 148 7.73 0.95 9.24
CA VAL A 148 7.18 1.80 10.31
C VAL A 148 6.84 0.96 11.53
N LEU A 149 6.11 -0.15 11.34
CA LEU A 149 5.72 -1.05 12.43
C LEU A 149 6.93 -1.73 13.07
N ALA A 150 7.87 -2.25 12.27
CA ALA A 150 9.08 -2.90 12.78
C ALA A 150 9.88 -1.94 13.67
N ARG A 151 10.10 -0.70 13.21
CA ARG A 151 10.86 0.29 13.98
C ARG A 151 10.11 0.78 15.20
N PHE A 152 8.84 1.11 15.06
CA PHE A 152 8.07 1.64 16.18
C PHE A 152 7.92 0.61 17.31
N TYR A 153 7.64 -0.66 16.98
CA TYR A 153 7.46 -1.73 17.95
C TYR A 153 8.75 -2.49 18.31
N GLY A 154 9.86 -2.25 17.60
CA GLY A 154 11.13 -2.94 17.82
C GLY A 154 11.08 -4.41 17.40
N ILE A 155 10.36 -4.75 16.32
CA ILE A 155 10.15 -6.13 15.88
C ILE A 155 11.35 -6.57 15.04
N GLU A 156 12.02 -7.63 15.46
CA GLU A 156 13.17 -8.23 14.80
C GLU A 156 12.81 -9.47 13.96
N THR A 157 11.57 -9.96 14.05
CA THR A 157 11.08 -11.04 13.19
C THR A 157 11.21 -10.63 11.73
N PRO A 158 11.86 -11.45 10.86
CA PRO A 158 12.03 -11.09 9.47
C PRO A 158 10.69 -10.92 8.75
N THR A 159 10.52 -9.79 8.06
CA THR A 159 9.26 -9.42 7.38
C THR A 159 8.89 -10.34 6.22
N ASP A 160 9.85 -11.10 5.68
CA ASP A 160 9.69 -12.07 4.60
C ASP A 160 9.62 -13.53 5.09
N SER A 161 9.57 -13.77 6.41
CA SER A 161 9.26 -15.07 7.00
C SER A 161 7.75 -15.29 7.12
N LYS A 162 7.32 -16.55 7.19
CA LYS A 162 5.91 -16.90 7.42
C LYS A 162 5.38 -16.32 8.72
N GLU A 163 6.17 -16.39 9.78
CA GLU A 163 5.84 -15.82 11.09
C GLU A 163 5.72 -14.30 11.02
N GLY A 164 6.70 -13.63 10.37
CA GLY A 164 6.67 -12.17 10.18
C GLY A 164 5.46 -11.71 9.40
N LEU A 165 5.12 -12.39 8.30
CA LEU A 165 3.93 -12.07 7.52
C LEU A 165 2.65 -12.09 8.39
N LEU A 166 2.48 -13.10 9.22
CA LEU A 166 1.33 -13.21 10.14
C LEU A 166 1.37 -12.11 11.20
N GLN A 167 2.49 -11.96 11.90
CA GLN A 167 2.67 -10.98 12.99
C GLN A 167 2.41 -9.54 12.52
N PHE A 168 2.98 -9.15 11.38
CA PHE A 168 2.81 -7.78 10.88
C PHE A 168 1.40 -7.52 10.36
N ASN A 169 0.74 -8.51 9.73
CA ASN A 169 -0.65 -8.37 9.32
C ASN A 169 -1.59 -8.20 10.53
N GLU A 170 -1.44 -9.04 11.57
CA GLU A 170 -2.21 -8.90 12.81
C GLU A 170 -1.98 -7.52 13.46
N LEU A 171 -0.73 -7.09 13.55
CA LEU A 171 -0.38 -5.81 14.14
C LEU A 171 -0.95 -4.64 13.33
N ALA A 172 -0.90 -4.70 12.00
CA ALA A 172 -1.48 -3.69 11.14
C ALA A 172 -3.01 -3.57 11.34
N HIS A 173 -3.71 -4.71 11.44
CA HIS A 173 -5.15 -4.71 11.73
C HIS A 173 -5.48 -4.19 13.13
N HIS A 174 -4.65 -4.48 14.13
CA HIS A 174 -4.84 -3.94 15.50
C HIS A 174 -4.66 -2.42 15.57
N ASN A 175 -3.76 -1.86 14.75
CA ASN A 175 -3.52 -0.41 14.71
C ASN A 175 -4.49 0.34 13.77
N LEU A 176 -5.23 -0.39 12.94
CA LEU A 176 -6.10 0.22 11.95
C LEU A 176 -7.20 1.06 12.60
N SER A 177 -7.35 2.29 12.14
CA SER A 177 -8.51 3.11 12.52
C SER A 177 -9.79 2.51 11.95
N LYS A 178 -10.69 2.05 12.84
CA LYS A 178 -11.99 1.51 12.40
C LYS A 178 -12.89 2.59 11.78
N LYS A 179 -12.71 3.85 12.18
CA LYS A 179 -13.51 4.98 11.69
C LYS A 179 -13.00 5.50 10.35
N TYR A 180 -11.67 5.51 10.18
CA TYR A 180 -11.00 6.09 9.01
C TYR A 180 -9.94 5.14 8.44
N PRO A 181 -10.30 3.89 8.04
CA PRO A 181 -9.31 2.90 7.61
C PRO A 181 -8.53 3.33 6.37
N GLY A 182 -9.18 3.90 5.37
CA GLY A 182 -8.51 4.38 4.16
C GLY A 182 -7.53 5.53 4.47
N GLN A 183 -7.92 6.50 5.29
CA GLN A 183 -7.02 7.58 5.69
C GLN A 183 -5.83 7.05 6.50
N TYR A 184 -6.06 6.14 7.44
CA TYR A 184 -4.99 5.53 8.23
C TYR A 184 -3.99 4.78 7.34
N ASN A 185 -4.49 3.97 6.39
CA ASN A 185 -3.64 3.24 5.46
C ASN A 185 -2.79 4.19 4.61
N GLN A 186 -3.38 5.27 4.09
CA GLN A 186 -2.64 6.29 3.35
C GLN A 186 -1.60 6.97 4.24
N ALA A 187 -1.98 7.37 5.46
CA ALA A 187 -1.11 8.04 6.40
C ALA A 187 0.15 7.22 6.74
N ILE A 188 -0.01 5.93 7.08
CA ILE A 188 1.14 5.09 7.44
C ILE A 188 2.07 4.82 6.25
N MET A 189 1.53 4.67 5.04
CA MET A 189 2.33 4.52 3.82
C MET A 189 3.11 5.80 3.50
N ASP A 190 2.46 6.96 3.58
CA ASP A 190 3.09 8.26 3.33
C ASP A 190 4.14 8.57 4.40
N PHE A 191 3.84 8.30 5.68
CA PHE A 191 4.79 8.45 6.77
C PHE A 191 6.05 7.59 6.57
N GLY A 192 5.88 6.35 6.13
CA GLY A 192 6.98 5.48 5.77
C GLY A 192 7.80 6.00 4.58
N ALA A 193 7.16 6.63 3.62
CA ALA A 193 7.82 7.16 2.43
C ALA A 193 8.56 8.49 2.67
N THR A 194 8.04 9.36 3.56
CA THR A 194 8.55 10.73 3.76
C THR A 194 9.34 10.92 5.05
N ILE A 195 8.91 10.35 6.16
CA ILE A 195 9.52 10.51 7.49
C ILE A 195 10.36 9.29 7.86
N CYS A 196 9.74 8.12 7.98
CA CYS A 196 10.42 6.89 8.38
C CYS A 196 11.07 6.18 7.17
N LYS A 197 11.90 6.91 6.41
CA LYS A 197 12.55 6.43 5.16
C LYS A 197 13.46 5.23 5.38
N PRO A 198 13.72 4.41 4.33
CA PRO A 198 14.65 3.27 4.41
C PRO A 198 16.05 3.69 4.85
N ALA A 199 16.61 4.68 4.16
CA ALA A 199 17.87 5.31 4.48
C ALA A 199 17.63 6.73 4.98
N LEU A 200 18.42 7.17 5.97
CA LEU A 200 18.35 8.51 6.56
C LEU A 200 16.93 8.94 6.96
N PRO A 201 16.25 8.19 7.85
CA PRO A 201 14.93 8.57 8.32
C PRO A 201 15.02 9.88 9.14
N ASN A 202 13.99 10.73 9.02
CA ASN A 202 13.92 11.99 9.75
C ASN A 202 13.39 11.74 11.18
N CYS A 203 14.22 11.14 12.03
CA CYS A 203 13.82 10.79 13.39
C CYS A 203 13.65 12.01 14.31
N ASN A 204 14.37 13.11 14.07
CA ASN A 204 14.30 14.30 14.91
C ASN A 204 12.93 15.00 14.84
N ASP A 205 12.31 15.02 13.67
CA ASP A 205 10.97 15.62 13.45
C ASP A 205 9.87 14.55 13.46
N CYS A 206 10.17 13.34 13.91
CA CYS A 206 9.22 12.22 13.89
C CYS A 206 8.23 12.30 15.08
N VAL A 207 6.95 12.44 14.80
CA VAL A 207 5.89 12.49 15.82
C VAL A 207 5.80 11.22 16.67
N LEU A 208 6.39 10.12 16.21
CA LEU A 208 6.44 8.84 16.91
C LEU A 208 7.75 8.63 17.71
N GLN A 209 8.73 9.56 17.64
CA GLN A 209 10.09 9.39 18.17
C GLN A 209 10.10 8.94 19.62
N ASN A 210 9.40 9.65 20.49
CA ASN A 210 9.41 9.43 21.94
C ASN A 210 8.94 8.03 22.39
N LYS A 211 8.25 7.30 21.50
CA LYS A 211 7.73 5.94 21.75
C LYS A 211 8.32 4.90 20.82
N CYS A 212 9.21 5.32 19.93
CA CYS A 212 9.82 4.42 18.94
C CYS A 212 10.90 3.56 19.61
N VAL A 213 10.66 2.24 19.67
CA VAL A 213 11.60 1.29 20.29
C VAL A 213 12.92 1.25 19.52
N ALA A 214 12.88 1.23 18.19
CA ALA A 214 14.11 1.22 17.40
C ALA A 214 14.96 2.47 17.61
N PHE A 215 14.34 3.63 17.83
CA PHE A 215 15.05 4.87 18.14
C PHE A 215 15.69 4.79 19.53
N SER A 216 14.94 4.41 20.56
CA SER A 216 15.45 4.30 21.92
C SER A 216 16.58 3.27 22.09
N LEU A 217 16.58 2.22 21.26
CA LEU A 217 17.59 1.16 21.27
C LEU A 217 18.71 1.35 20.22
N ASN A 218 18.71 2.46 19.49
CA ASN A 218 19.66 2.73 18.40
C ASN A 218 19.67 1.65 17.28
N LYS A 219 18.48 1.06 17.00
CA LYS A 219 18.28 -0.02 16.00
C LYS A 219 17.57 0.43 14.73
N VAL A 220 17.39 1.73 14.51
CA VAL A 220 16.64 2.28 13.36
C VAL A 220 17.17 1.77 12.01
N ASN A 221 18.50 1.68 11.86
CA ASN A 221 19.14 1.21 10.62
C ASN A 221 19.16 -0.33 10.48
N GLN A 222 18.84 -1.05 11.53
CA GLN A 222 18.80 -2.53 11.55
C GLN A 222 17.41 -3.06 11.23
N LEU A 223 16.36 -2.25 11.38
CA LEU A 223 14.97 -2.64 11.19
C LEU A 223 14.35 -1.98 9.93
N PRO A 224 13.52 -2.72 9.20
CA PRO A 224 13.07 -4.11 9.42
C PRO A 224 14.12 -5.15 9.03
N VAL A 225 14.08 -6.32 9.64
CA VAL A 225 14.91 -7.49 9.28
C VAL A 225 14.32 -8.21 8.08
N LYS A 226 15.18 -8.78 7.22
CA LYS A 226 14.80 -9.69 6.13
C LYS A 226 15.73 -10.90 6.10
N ILE A 227 15.19 -12.09 5.80
CA ILE A 227 15.98 -13.33 5.70
C ILE A 227 17.08 -13.19 4.65
N LYS A 228 16.79 -12.60 3.48
CA LYS A 228 17.77 -12.40 2.40
C LYS A 228 18.95 -11.52 2.78
N SER A 229 18.77 -10.57 3.71
CA SER A 229 19.88 -9.74 4.22
C SER A 229 20.75 -10.50 5.22
N ILE A 230 20.17 -11.36 6.04
CA ILE A 230 20.89 -12.23 6.98
C ILE A 230 21.81 -13.20 6.21
N GLN A 231 21.29 -13.85 5.17
CA GLN A 231 22.08 -14.78 4.33
C GLN A 231 23.28 -14.11 3.63
N LYS A 232 23.12 -12.85 3.16
CA LYS A 232 24.20 -12.08 2.56
C LYS A 232 25.31 -11.72 3.56
N THR A 233 25.00 -11.58 4.83
CA THR A 233 25.98 -11.26 5.89
C THR A 233 26.74 -12.50 6.32
N LEU A 234 26.10 -13.68 6.32
CA LEU A 234 26.73 -14.97 6.67
C LEU A 234 27.65 -15.50 5.56
N ASN A 235 27.47 -15.07 4.30
CA ASN A 235 28.25 -15.49 3.14
C ASN A 235 29.40 -14.52 2.78
N LYS A 236 29.72 -13.56 3.62
CA LYS A 236 30.88 -12.66 3.56
C LYS A 236 31.89 -13.01 4.65
#